data_ea09536cde6bfa7003878ae6960637a0
#
_entry.id   ea09536cde6bfa7003878ae6960637a0
#
_cell.length_a   1.000
_cell.length_b   1.000
_cell.length_c   1.000
_cell.angle_alpha   90.00
_cell.angle_beta   90.00
_cell.angle_gamma   90.00
#
_symmetry.space_group_name_H-M   'P 1'
#
loop_
_entity.id
_entity.type
_entity.pdbx_description
1 polymer ?
#
loop_
_entity_poly.entity_id
_entity_poly.type
_entity_poly.pdbx_seq_one_letter_code
_entity_poly.pdbx_strand_id
1 'polypeptide(L)'
;MSLHSLHLAPSPIPGYHSESAYEMQPEEAESVLRVTAYHRQDFDRAVISLRFNAHINMLTPTLPNSTTTATLGRLDELPLELLHKICLDLDIASVFRFRQTNTRARQVLNALHEYRTITKHAINPFCALLRTGSAAKVGLSNFYHLLCTQECSLCHGSHGDLVHLPLWIRCCSKCLNQNQQPIRMVALSAAKRILGLPKQSLAQLPSLKTLPGMYTSDDRDRTRRYTLVPVNSVLSAYREEHPGHEAPSTAIAQFNTEPILAHMACCTMSSFDIQTGQVQNGVSCAGCQLLLEKGDTGTHMIWVSDVRDTVYSHAAFLEHFTRCAWAQRLWRGSHGGKRDSPELPYLCQQGRLFKS
;
A
#
# COMPACT_ATOMS: atom_id res chain seq x y z
N MET A 1 -12.59 -0.49 17.07
CA MET A 1 -12.93 0.95 17.12
C MET A 1 -12.48 1.55 15.81
N SER A 2 -13.42 2.08 15.03
CA SER A 2 -13.13 2.76 13.76
C SER A 2 -12.25 3.99 14.01
N LEU A 3 -11.33 4.33 13.10
CA LEU A 3 -10.49 5.54 13.19
C LEU A 3 -11.32 6.83 13.22
N HIS A 4 -12.51 6.82 12.62
CA HIS A 4 -13.48 7.93 12.77
C HIS A 4 -13.80 8.22 14.24
N SER A 5 -13.82 7.18 15.11
CA SER A 5 -14.06 7.38 16.55
C SER A 5 -12.81 7.85 17.31
N LEU A 6 -11.57 7.62 16.81
CA LEU A 6 -10.36 8.13 17.46
C LEU A 6 -10.18 9.64 17.28
N HIS A 7 -10.64 10.21 16.16
CA HIS A 7 -10.59 11.66 15.93
C HIS A 7 -11.70 12.44 16.61
N LEU A 8 -12.77 11.76 17.02
CA LEU A 8 -13.92 12.37 17.74
C LEU A 8 -13.84 12.11 19.25
N ALA A 9 -13.04 11.15 19.71
CA ALA A 9 -12.82 10.91 21.14
C ALA A 9 -11.96 12.03 21.75
N PRO A 10 -12.22 12.42 23.00
CA PRO A 10 -11.37 13.38 23.69
C PRO A 10 -9.93 12.86 23.72
N SER A 11 -8.98 13.71 23.30
CA SER A 11 -7.57 13.37 23.31
C SER A 11 -7.08 13.21 24.76
N PRO A 12 -6.26 12.20 25.08
CA PRO A 12 -5.63 12.08 26.37
C PRO A 12 -4.55 13.15 26.59
N ILE A 13 -4.18 13.91 25.54
CA ILE A 13 -3.14 14.94 25.60
C ILE A 13 -3.80 16.33 25.58
N PRO A 14 -3.60 17.14 26.62
CA PRO A 14 -4.05 18.52 26.62
C PRO A 14 -3.48 19.30 25.44
N GLY A 15 -4.31 20.13 24.80
CA GLY A 15 -3.87 20.98 23.68
C GLY A 15 -3.58 20.24 22.37
N TYR A 16 -3.95 18.97 22.23
CA TYR A 16 -3.90 18.26 20.94
C TYR A 16 -4.99 18.76 19.98
N HIS A 17 -6.22 18.88 20.49
CA HIS A 17 -7.30 19.49 19.75
C HIS A 17 -7.32 21.00 19.98
N SER A 18 -7.58 21.75 18.90
CA SER A 18 -7.87 23.16 19.01
C SER A 18 -9.20 23.40 19.73
N GLU A 19 -9.31 24.48 20.47
CA GLU A 19 -10.54 24.86 21.22
C GLU A 19 -11.73 25.04 20.30
N SER A 20 -11.51 25.56 19.08
CA SER A 20 -12.50 25.67 18.02
C SER A 20 -11.96 25.03 16.74
N ALA A 21 -12.86 24.56 15.87
CA ALA A 21 -12.49 24.09 14.56
C ALA A 21 -11.94 25.26 13.71
N TYR A 22 -10.85 25.03 12.99
CA TYR A 22 -10.30 26.01 12.04
C TYR A 22 -11.25 26.16 10.85
N GLU A 23 -11.69 27.36 10.59
CA GLU A 23 -12.52 27.71 9.42
C GLU A 23 -11.62 27.89 8.19
N MET A 24 -11.42 26.80 7.46
CA MET A 24 -10.55 26.75 6.29
C MET A 24 -11.26 27.30 5.06
N GLN A 25 -10.61 28.23 4.35
CA GLN A 25 -11.08 28.68 3.05
C GLN A 25 -10.68 27.67 1.95
N PRO A 26 -11.51 27.45 0.93
CA PRO A 26 -11.23 26.49 -0.15
C PRO A 26 -9.86 26.73 -0.83
N GLU A 27 -9.46 27.98 -0.98
CA GLU A 27 -8.20 28.41 -1.62
C GLU A 27 -6.96 28.07 -0.77
N GLU A 28 -7.14 27.86 0.53
CA GLU A 28 -6.04 27.51 1.45
C GLU A 28 -5.71 26.00 1.40
N ALA A 29 -6.62 25.15 0.92
CA ALA A 29 -6.53 23.70 1.04
C ALA A 29 -5.20 23.13 0.50
N GLU A 30 -4.77 23.54 -0.69
CA GLU A 30 -3.51 23.11 -1.28
C GLU A 30 -2.30 23.60 -0.47
N SER A 31 -2.33 24.84 -0.01
CA SER A 31 -1.27 25.42 0.81
C SER A 31 -1.18 24.78 2.18
N VAL A 32 -2.32 24.44 2.80
CA VAL A 32 -2.39 23.71 4.07
C VAL A 32 -1.74 22.32 3.89
N LEU A 33 -2.14 21.55 2.85
CA LEU A 33 -1.52 20.27 2.54
C LEU A 33 -0.01 20.38 2.36
N ARG A 34 0.45 21.36 1.58
CA ARG A 34 1.87 21.58 1.30
C ARG A 34 2.69 21.84 2.55
N VAL A 35 2.16 22.60 3.51
CA VAL A 35 2.90 23.03 4.71
C VAL A 35 2.79 22.05 5.86
N THR A 36 1.63 21.39 6.02
CA THR A 36 1.31 20.66 7.24
C THR A 36 1.14 19.15 7.04
N ALA A 37 1.21 18.68 5.77
CA ALA A 37 1.21 17.27 5.45
C ALA A 37 2.53 16.84 4.80
N TYR A 38 2.85 15.55 4.91
CA TYR A 38 4.03 14.94 4.28
C TYR A 38 3.79 13.46 3.96
N HIS A 39 4.58 12.94 3.02
CA HIS A 39 4.58 11.52 2.70
C HIS A 39 5.61 10.78 3.53
N ARG A 40 5.23 9.65 4.11
CA ARG A 40 6.07 8.80 4.96
C ARG A 40 6.98 7.91 4.12
N GLN A 41 8.16 8.41 3.76
CA GLN A 41 9.15 7.64 3.00
C GLN A 41 9.71 6.44 3.77
N ASP A 42 9.71 6.48 5.09
CA ASP A 42 10.09 5.36 5.94
C ASP A 42 9.13 4.17 5.79
N PHE A 43 7.83 4.42 5.59
CA PHE A 43 6.86 3.38 5.28
C PHE A 43 7.11 2.73 3.92
N ASP A 44 7.46 3.53 2.90
CA ASP A 44 7.83 3.00 1.58
C ASP A 44 9.05 2.08 1.63
N ARG A 45 10.03 2.40 2.48
CA ARG A 45 11.26 1.60 2.65
C ARG A 45 11.01 0.31 3.42
N ALA A 46 9.99 0.27 4.27
CA ALA A 46 9.68 -0.88 5.09
C ALA A 46 8.99 -2.03 4.32
N VAL A 47 8.60 -1.84 3.06
CA VAL A 47 7.89 -2.81 2.23
C VAL A 47 8.59 -3.04 0.89
N ILE A 48 8.04 -3.91 0.03
CA ILE A 48 8.60 -4.12 -1.31
C ILE A 48 8.59 -2.80 -2.08
N SER A 49 9.77 -2.31 -2.41
CA SER A 49 9.97 -1.14 -3.27
C SER A 49 10.92 -1.49 -4.40
N LEU A 50 10.46 -1.26 -5.64
CA LEU A 50 11.25 -1.54 -6.84
C LEU A 50 12.04 -0.33 -7.35
N ARG A 51 12.00 0.79 -6.62
CA ARG A 51 12.76 2.01 -6.96
C ARG A 51 14.27 1.75 -7.14
N PHE A 52 14.79 0.70 -6.50
CA PHE A 52 16.20 0.33 -6.55
C PHE A 52 16.54 -0.76 -7.59
N ASN A 53 15.57 -1.20 -8.42
CA ASN A 53 15.78 -2.24 -9.41
C ASN A 53 15.65 -1.69 -10.83
N ALA A 54 16.76 -1.64 -11.55
CA ALA A 54 16.96 -1.05 -12.89
C ALA A 54 16.11 -1.64 -14.04
N HIS A 55 15.27 -2.65 -13.79
CA HIS A 55 14.50 -3.34 -14.84
C HIS A 55 13.09 -2.76 -15.09
N ILE A 56 12.76 -1.61 -14.53
CA ILE A 56 11.47 -0.92 -14.75
C ILE A 56 11.31 -0.49 -16.21
N ASN A 57 12.40 -0.23 -16.92
CA ASN A 57 12.38 0.21 -18.32
C ASN A 57 11.75 -0.80 -19.30
N MET A 58 11.61 -2.09 -18.93
CA MET A 58 10.97 -3.10 -19.78
C MET A 58 9.44 -2.95 -19.87
N LEU A 59 8.81 -2.18 -18.98
CA LEU A 59 7.36 -2.00 -18.90
C LEU A 59 6.89 -0.64 -19.43
N THR A 60 7.80 0.30 -19.65
CA THR A 60 7.46 1.61 -20.24
C THR A 60 6.84 1.42 -21.62
N PRO A 61 5.72 2.11 -21.93
CA PRO A 61 5.14 2.11 -23.25
C PRO A 61 6.06 2.88 -24.20
N THR A 62 7.10 2.26 -24.70
CA THR A 62 7.78 2.75 -25.89
C THR A 62 6.87 2.42 -27.07
N LEU A 63 6.16 3.41 -27.55
CA LEU A 63 5.54 3.40 -28.86
C LEU A 63 6.68 3.51 -29.88
N PRO A 64 7.05 2.45 -30.61
CA PRO A 64 7.79 2.67 -31.83
C PRO A 64 6.81 3.27 -32.83
N ASN A 65 7.17 4.39 -33.40
CA ASN A 65 6.50 4.99 -34.58
C ASN A 65 6.64 4.13 -35.88
N SER A 66 6.77 2.82 -35.75
CA SER A 66 6.91 1.93 -36.89
C SER A 66 5.56 1.26 -37.20
N THR A 67 5.12 1.40 -38.42
CA THR A 67 4.12 0.54 -39.05
C THR A 67 4.59 -0.90 -38.93
N THR A 68 4.11 -1.63 -37.93
CA THR A 68 4.54 -3.01 -37.74
C THR A 68 3.66 -3.95 -38.50
N THR A 69 4.27 -4.84 -39.26
CA THR A 69 3.62 -5.96 -39.97
C THR A 69 3.26 -7.13 -39.02
N ALA A 70 3.48 -6.98 -37.74
CA ALA A 70 3.18 -8.01 -36.76
C ALA A 70 1.66 -8.18 -36.57
N THR A 71 1.19 -9.42 -36.61
CA THR A 71 -0.22 -9.80 -36.47
C THR A 71 -0.41 -10.71 -35.27
N LEU A 72 -1.64 -10.76 -34.74
CA LEU A 72 -2.07 -11.72 -33.71
C LEU A 72 -2.70 -12.98 -34.37
N GLY A 73 -2.55 -13.15 -35.68
CA GLY A 73 -3.19 -14.24 -36.42
C GLY A 73 -4.72 -14.10 -36.35
N ARG A 74 -5.43 -15.21 -36.06
CA ARG A 74 -6.90 -15.22 -36.01
C ARG A 74 -7.50 -14.27 -34.96
N LEU A 75 -6.74 -13.85 -33.97
CA LEU A 75 -7.24 -12.87 -32.99
C LEU A 75 -7.42 -11.46 -33.59
N ASP A 76 -6.71 -11.12 -34.65
CA ASP A 76 -6.91 -9.82 -35.36
C ASP A 76 -8.24 -9.74 -36.14
N GLU A 77 -8.95 -10.87 -36.32
CA GLU A 77 -10.30 -10.90 -36.87
C GLU A 77 -11.34 -10.35 -35.88
N LEU A 78 -11.00 -10.30 -34.57
CA LEU A 78 -11.86 -9.75 -33.54
C LEU A 78 -11.78 -8.23 -33.50
N PRO A 79 -12.94 -7.54 -33.28
CA PRO A 79 -12.95 -6.12 -32.94
C PRO A 79 -12.08 -5.83 -31.72
N LEU A 80 -11.47 -4.63 -31.69
CA LEU A 80 -10.57 -4.22 -30.61
C LEU A 80 -11.24 -4.30 -29.21
N GLU A 81 -12.53 -4.00 -29.15
CA GLU A 81 -13.33 -4.04 -27.92
C GLU A 81 -13.40 -5.46 -27.35
N LEU A 82 -13.51 -6.48 -28.19
CA LEU A 82 -13.50 -7.88 -27.75
C LEU A 82 -12.10 -8.31 -27.30
N LEU A 83 -11.04 -7.87 -28.01
CA LEU A 83 -9.67 -8.09 -27.57
C LEU A 83 -9.40 -7.45 -26.19
N HIS A 84 -9.91 -6.23 -25.97
CA HIS A 84 -9.82 -5.56 -24.67
C HIS A 84 -10.56 -6.32 -23.56
N LYS A 85 -11.77 -6.83 -23.82
CA LYS A 85 -12.51 -7.67 -22.85
C LYS A 85 -11.70 -8.91 -22.50
N ILE A 86 -11.16 -9.62 -23.49
CA ILE A 86 -10.31 -10.79 -23.25
C ILE A 86 -9.11 -10.39 -22.39
N CYS A 87 -8.45 -9.27 -22.68
CA CYS A 87 -7.31 -8.81 -21.88
C CYS A 87 -7.68 -8.48 -20.43
N LEU A 88 -8.86 -7.91 -20.18
CA LEU A 88 -9.34 -7.60 -18.83
C LEU A 88 -9.59 -8.86 -17.99
N ASP A 89 -9.95 -9.97 -18.61
CA ASP A 89 -10.18 -11.25 -17.95
C ASP A 89 -8.87 -12.04 -17.69
N LEU A 90 -7.75 -11.62 -18.30
CA LEU A 90 -6.46 -12.26 -18.07
C LEU A 90 -5.88 -11.90 -16.69
N ASP A 91 -5.15 -12.85 -16.11
CA ASP A 91 -4.28 -12.59 -14.97
C ASP A 91 -3.02 -11.80 -15.40
N ILE A 92 -2.38 -11.13 -14.42
CA ILE A 92 -1.21 -10.26 -14.66
C ILE A 92 -0.04 -11.01 -15.33
N ALA A 93 0.16 -12.30 -15.01
CA ALA A 93 1.23 -13.08 -15.63
C ALA A 93 0.91 -13.34 -17.11
N SER A 94 -0.35 -13.64 -17.44
CA SER A 94 -0.82 -13.85 -18.81
C SER A 94 -0.80 -12.53 -19.63
N VAL A 95 -1.24 -11.42 -19.03
CA VAL A 95 -1.11 -10.08 -19.63
C VAL A 95 0.35 -9.77 -19.97
N PHE A 96 1.26 -10.02 -19.03
CA PHE A 96 2.68 -9.77 -19.24
C PHE A 96 3.27 -10.66 -20.35
N ARG A 97 2.91 -11.96 -20.39
CA ARG A 97 3.32 -12.87 -21.48
C ARG A 97 2.75 -12.43 -22.83
N PHE A 98 1.46 -12.10 -22.90
CA PHE A 98 0.81 -11.61 -24.10
C PHE A 98 1.52 -10.36 -24.66
N ARG A 99 1.85 -9.40 -23.80
CA ARG A 99 2.64 -8.21 -24.18
C ARG A 99 3.99 -8.57 -24.82
N GLN A 100 4.59 -9.70 -24.45
CA GLN A 100 5.91 -10.10 -24.94
C GLN A 100 5.86 -10.88 -26.26
N THR A 101 4.68 -11.31 -26.74
CA THR A 101 4.59 -12.12 -27.96
C THR A 101 5.02 -11.36 -29.19
N ASN A 102 4.51 -10.15 -29.40
CA ASN A 102 4.86 -9.31 -30.55
C ASN A 102 4.45 -7.83 -30.34
N THR A 103 4.72 -6.98 -31.33
CA THR A 103 4.42 -5.55 -31.31
C THR A 103 2.93 -5.26 -31.37
N ARG A 104 2.12 -6.08 -32.06
CA ARG A 104 0.67 -5.93 -32.15
C ARG A 104 0.00 -6.16 -30.79
N ALA A 105 0.42 -7.19 -30.04
CA ALA A 105 -0.04 -7.42 -28.68
C ALA A 105 0.26 -6.23 -27.75
N ARG A 106 1.43 -5.60 -27.88
CA ARG A 106 1.77 -4.37 -27.15
C ARG A 106 0.84 -3.21 -27.51
N GLN A 107 0.50 -3.04 -28.79
CA GLN A 107 -0.42 -2.00 -29.24
C GLN A 107 -1.81 -2.21 -28.64
N VAL A 108 -2.35 -3.44 -28.66
CA VAL A 108 -3.64 -3.78 -28.06
C VAL A 108 -3.66 -3.44 -26.57
N LEU A 109 -2.66 -3.89 -25.80
CA LEU A 109 -2.59 -3.57 -24.37
C LEU A 109 -2.37 -2.07 -24.10
N ASN A 110 -1.53 -1.39 -24.89
CA ASN A 110 -1.30 0.05 -24.73
C ASN A 110 -2.52 0.90 -25.11
N ALA A 111 -3.45 0.38 -25.92
CA ALA A 111 -4.73 1.01 -26.19
C ALA A 111 -5.74 0.84 -25.05
N LEU A 112 -5.58 -0.20 -24.21
CA LEU A 112 -6.47 -0.47 -23.08
C LEU A 112 -6.21 0.52 -21.94
N HIS A 113 -7.26 1.25 -21.53
CA HIS A 113 -7.18 2.32 -20.53
C HIS A 113 -6.67 1.80 -19.18
N GLU A 114 -7.22 0.70 -18.68
CA GLU A 114 -6.89 0.08 -17.40
C GLU A 114 -5.42 -0.32 -17.35
N TYR A 115 -4.92 -0.95 -18.40
CA TYR A 115 -3.51 -1.33 -18.49
C TYR A 115 -2.58 -0.12 -18.49
N ARG A 116 -2.91 0.93 -19.24
CA ARG A 116 -2.12 2.18 -19.24
C ARG A 116 -2.10 2.83 -17.87
N THR A 117 -3.25 2.91 -17.21
CA THR A 117 -3.37 3.49 -15.87
C THR A 117 -2.55 2.71 -14.85
N ILE A 118 -2.62 1.37 -14.88
CA ILE A 118 -1.82 0.49 -14.01
C ILE A 118 -0.33 0.70 -14.25
N THR A 119 0.12 0.65 -15.51
CA THR A 119 1.55 0.77 -15.83
C THR A 119 2.12 2.15 -15.54
N LYS A 120 1.30 3.18 -15.61
CA LYS A 120 1.68 4.57 -15.31
C LYS A 120 1.73 4.83 -13.79
N HIS A 121 0.76 4.32 -13.02
CA HIS A 121 0.53 4.74 -11.65
C HIS A 121 0.75 3.63 -10.60
N ALA A 122 0.79 2.37 -11.00
CA ALA A 122 0.94 1.21 -10.12
C ALA A 122 2.00 0.21 -10.60
N ILE A 123 3.09 0.72 -11.19
CA ILE A 123 4.17 -0.14 -11.72
C ILE A 123 4.85 -0.96 -10.61
N ASN A 124 4.96 -0.40 -9.38
CA ASN A 124 5.56 -1.08 -8.25
C ASN A 124 4.82 -2.39 -7.88
N PRO A 125 3.50 -2.40 -7.57
CA PRO A 125 2.78 -3.64 -7.32
C PRO A 125 2.69 -4.55 -8.56
N PHE A 126 2.64 -4.02 -9.78
CA PHE A 126 2.67 -4.83 -10.99
C PHE A 126 3.95 -5.67 -11.08
N CYS A 127 5.11 -5.03 -10.91
CA CYS A 127 6.40 -5.72 -10.88
C CYS A 127 6.55 -6.64 -9.66
N ALA A 128 6.05 -6.22 -8.48
CA ALA A 128 6.08 -7.03 -7.28
C ALA A 128 5.33 -8.36 -7.47
N LEU A 129 4.13 -8.34 -8.06
CA LEU A 129 3.38 -9.56 -8.39
C LEU A 129 4.18 -10.51 -9.29
N LEU A 130 4.79 -9.99 -10.36
CA LEU A 130 5.59 -10.81 -11.29
C LEU A 130 6.80 -11.44 -10.59
N ARG A 131 7.53 -10.66 -9.78
CA ARG A 131 8.77 -11.10 -9.14
C ARG A 131 8.55 -12.02 -7.94
N THR A 132 7.44 -11.88 -7.23
CA THR A 132 7.07 -12.75 -6.10
C THR A 132 6.37 -14.04 -6.53
N GLY A 133 6.00 -14.15 -7.82
CA GLY A 133 5.26 -15.30 -8.35
C GLY A 133 3.76 -15.27 -8.05
N SER A 134 3.22 -14.12 -7.63
CA SER A 134 1.80 -13.96 -7.29
C SER A 134 0.95 -13.48 -8.47
N ALA A 135 1.56 -13.16 -9.61
CA ALA A 135 0.91 -12.52 -10.76
C ALA A 135 -0.22 -13.35 -11.40
N ALA A 136 -0.15 -14.69 -11.34
CA ALA A 136 -1.20 -15.57 -11.87
C ALA A 136 -2.47 -15.63 -11.00
N LYS A 137 -2.47 -14.99 -9.83
CA LYS A 137 -3.59 -14.97 -8.89
C LYS A 137 -4.42 -13.68 -8.96
N VAL A 138 -3.96 -12.69 -9.71
CA VAL A 138 -4.58 -11.36 -9.78
C VAL A 138 -4.95 -11.07 -11.23
N GLY A 139 -6.25 -10.94 -11.51
CA GLY A 139 -6.76 -10.51 -12.82
C GLY A 139 -6.51 -9.03 -13.07
N LEU A 140 -6.40 -8.63 -14.35
CA LEU A 140 -6.18 -7.25 -14.73
C LEU A 140 -7.30 -6.32 -14.24
N SER A 141 -8.57 -6.76 -14.38
CA SER A 141 -9.73 -6.01 -13.86
C SER A 141 -9.67 -5.85 -12.34
N ASN A 142 -9.31 -6.91 -11.59
CA ASN A 142 -9.19 -6.84 -10.13
C ASN A 142 -8.06 -5.92 -9.70
N PHE A 143 -6.96 -5.90 -10.46
CA PHE A 143 -5.87 -4.95 -10.21
C PHE A 143 -6.34 -3.51 -10.38
N TYR A 144 -6.99 -3.20 -11.52
CA TYR A 144 -7.50 -1.86 -11.79
C TYR A 144 -8.52 -1.42 -10.75
N HIS A 145 -9.45 -2.31 -10.39
CA HIS A 145 -10.43 -2.03 -9.33
C HIS A 145 -9.74 -1.68 -8.00
N LEU A 146 -8.74 -2.44 -7.56
CA LEU A 146 -8.03 -2.15 -6.33
C LEU A 146 -7.22 -0.84 -6.42
N LEU A 147 -6.69 -0.49 -7.60
CA LEU A 147 -6.01 0.78 -7.83
C LEU A 147 -6.98 1.96 -7.62
N CYS A 148 -8.25 1.79 -7.99
CA CYS A 148 -9.27 2.83 -7.86
C CYS A 148 -9.91 2.91 -6.45
N THR A 149 -9.55 2.03 -5.52
CA THR A 149 -9.98 2.13 -4.12
C THR A 149 -8.98 2.94 -3.30
N GLN A 150 -9.42 3.59 -2.23
CA GLN A 150 -8.59 4.41 -1.35
C GLN A 150 -8.53 3.88 0.08
N GLU A 151 -9.56 3.18 0.50
CA GLU A 151 -9.78 2.80 1.88
C GLU A 151 -8.97 1.57 2.29
N CYS A 152 -8.45 1.57 3.52
CA CYS A 152 -7.84 0.40 4.13
C CYS A 152 -8.91 -0.66 4.41
N SER A 153 -8.78 -1.85 3.83
CA SER A 153 -9.72 -2.97 4.01
C SER A 153 -9.73 -3.57 5.41
N LEU A 154 -8.84 -3.13 6.31
CA LEU A 154 -8.72 -3.67 7.67
C LEU A 154 -9.37 -2.76 8.71
N CYS A 155 -9.09 -1.47 8.67
CA CYS A 155 -9.58 -0.52 9.66
C CYS A 155 -10.69 0.40 9.14
N HIS A 156 -10.89 0.47 7.84
CA HIS A 156 -11.91 1.30 7.18
C HIS A 156 -11.87 2.81 7.51
N GLY A 157 -10.84 3.26 8.21
CA GLY A 157 -10.73 4.66 8.67
C GLY A 157 -9.48 5.38 8.20
N SER A 158 -8.56 4.67 7.51
CA SER A 158 -7.32 5.26 6.97
C SER A 158 -7.24 5.07 5.47
N HIS A 159 -6.45 5.91 4.83
CA HIS A 159 -6.03 5.66 3.46
C HIS A 159 -5.17 4.38 3.40
N GLY A 160 -5.51 3.47 2.48
CA GLY A 160 -4.74 2.25 2.25
C GLY A 160 -3.58 2.54 1.32
N ASP A 161 -2.44 2.95 1.85
CA ASP A 161 -1.22 3.30 1.13
C ASP A 161 -0.42 2.08 0.63
N LEU A 162 -0.78 0.91 1.13
CA LEU A 162 -0.14 -0.37 0.81
C LEU A 162 -1.11 -1.36 0.18
N VAL A 163 -0.57 -2.33 -0.56
CA VAL A 163 -1.29 -3.53 -0.98
C VAL A 163 -0.61 -4.79 -0.44
N HIS A 164 -1.38 -5.68 0.18
CA HIS A 164 -0.95 -6.99 0.61
C HIS A 164 -1.10 -7.98 -0.55
N LEU A 165 0.03 -8.40 -1.13
CA LEU A 165 0.07 -9.16 -2.39
C LEU A 165 -0.66 -10.52 -2.35
N PRO A 166 -0.52 -11.36 -1.28
CA PRO A 166 -1.17 -12.67 -1.27
C PRO A 166 -2.69 -12.64 -1.20
N LEU A 167 -3.26 -11.64 -0.53
CA LEU A 167 -4.71 -11.49 -0.37
C LEU A 167 -5.30 -10.48 -1.35
N TRP A 168 -4.46 -9.72 -2.02
CA TRP A 168 -4.82 -8.66 -2.95
C TRP A 168 -5.82 -7.65 -2.35
N ILE A 169 -5.49 -7.13 -1.17
CA ILE A 169 -6.29 -6.13 -0.44
C ILE A 169 -5.45 -4.91 -0.11
N ARG A 170 -6.10 -3.74 0.00
CA ARG A 170 -5.46 -2.55 0.53
C ARG A 170 -5.34 -2.61 2.05
N CYS A 171 -4.20 -2.16 2.55
CA CYS A 171 -3.99 -1.94 3.98
C CYS A 171 -3.22 -0.63 4.20
N CYS A 172 -3.35 -0.06 5.39
CA CYS A 172 -2.54 1.08 5.79
C CYS A 172 -1.32 0.62 6.57
N SER A 173 -0.27 1.46 6.59
CA SER A 173 0.98 1.20 7.31
C SER A 173 0.73 0.96 8.81
N LYS A 174 -0.25 1.65 9.42
CA LYS A 174 -0.63 1.40 10.81
C LYS A 174 -1.11 -0.04 11.05
N CYS A 175 -2.04 -0.54 10.22
CA CYS A 175 -2.54 -1.92 10.33
C CYS A 175 -1.43 -2.95 10.09
N LEU A 176 -0.50 -2.65 9.17
CA LEU A 176 0.67 -3.49 8.92
C LEU A 176 1.60 -3.55 10.14
N ASN A 177 1.95 -2.40 10.73
CA ASN A 177 2.80 -2.31 11.91
C ASN A 177 2.19 -3.02 13.13
N GLN A 178 0.86 -2.96 13.28
CA GLN A 178 0.13 -3.68 14.32
C GLN A 178 0.00 -5.17 14.03
N ASN A 179 0.50 -5.64 12.88
CA ASN A 179 0.43 -7.05 12.45
C ASN A 179 -0.97 -7.65 12.58
N GLN A 180 -1.98 -6.90 12.11
CA GLN A 180 -3.38 -7.28 12.25
C GLN A 180 -3.74 -8.51 11.41
N GLN A 181 -4.74 -9.27 11.84
CA GLN A 181 -5.41 -10.23 10.97
C GLN A 181 -6.17 -9.49 9.85
N PRO A 182 -6.24 -9.99 8.60
CA PRO A 182 -5.72 -11.29 8.13
C PRO A 182 -4.33 -11.24 7.49
N ILE A 183 -3.61 -10.09 7.54
CA ILE A 183 -2.35 -9.89 6.81
C ILE A 183 -1.11 -10.53 7.47
N ARG A 184 -1.27 -11.21 8.59
CA ARG A 184 -0.17 -11.95 9.22
C ARG A 184 0.38 -13.03 8.30
N MET A 185 1.70 -13.10 8.23
CA MET A 185 2.41 -14.04 7.38
C MET A 185 3.27 -15.00 8.19
N VAL A 186 3.43 -16.22 7.66
CA VAL A 186 4.34 -17.22 8.20
C VAL A 186 5.13 -17.85 7.05
N ALA A 187 6.36 -18.26 7.31
CA ALA A 187 7.13 -19.05 6.35
C ALA A 187 6.48 -20.43 6.18
N LEU A 188 6.30 -20.87 4.92
CA LEU A 188 5.69 -22.16 4.59
C LEU A 188 6.39 -23.33 5.28
N SER A 189 7.73 -23.26 5.39
CA SER A 189 8.54 -24.26 6.11
C SER A 189 8.24 -24.31 7.61
N ALA A 190 7.99 -23.16 8.22
CA ALA A 190 7.59 -23.07 9.63
C ALA A 190 6.16 -23.62 9.83
N ALA A 191 5.21 -23.24 8.97
CA ALA A 191 3.84 -23.75 9.00
C ALA A 191 3.83 -25.28 8.90
N LYS A 192 4.59 -25.85 7.95
CA LYS A 192 4.75 -27.30 7.80
C LYS A 192 5.29 -27.96 9.07
N ARG A 193 6.35 -27.40 9.65
CA ARG A 193 7.01 -27.97 10.84
C ARG A 193 6.12 -27.90 12.09
N ILE A 194 5.39 -26.78 12.27
CA ILE A 194 4.61 -26.50 13.48
C ILE A 194 3.29 -27.26 13.46
N LEU A 195 2.59 -27.33 12.32
CA LEU A 195 1.26 -27.92 12.20
C LEU A 195 1.24 -29.30 11.53
N GLY A 196 2.36 -29.77 11.00
CA GLY A 196 2.44 -31.09 10.36
C GLY A 196 1.61 -31.25 9.08
N LEU A 197 1.16 -30.14 8.45
CA LEU A 197 0.28 -30.18 7.30
C LEU A 197 0.88 -30.92 6.10
N PRO A 198 0.06 -31.71 5.36
CA PRO A 198 0.50 -32.43 4.19
C PRO A 198 0.92 -31.48 3.08
N LYS A 199 1.83 -31.96 2.20
CA LYS A 199 2.36 -31.14 1.10
C LYS A 199 1.25 -30.68 0.13
N GLN A 200 0.23 -31.50 -0.07
CA GLN A 200 -0.87 -31.19 -0.98
C GLN A 200 -1.68 -29.99 -0.50
N SER A 201 -2.08 -29.94 0.78
CA SER A 201 -2.83 -28.84 1.38
C SER A 201 -2.00 -27.55 1.36
N LEU A 202 -0.68 -27.65 1.65
CA LEU A 202 0.24 -26.51 1.59
C LEU A 202 0.44 -25.96 0.17
N ALA A 203 0.34 -26.80 -0.87
CA ALA A 203 0.53 -26.39 -2.26
C ALA A 203 -0.64 -25.52 -2.78
N GLN A 204 -1.82 -25.63 -2.19
CA GLN A 204 -3.02 -24.88 -2.57
C GLN A 204 -3.09 -23.49 -1.90
N LEU A 205 -2.27 -23.26 -0.87
CA LEU A 205 -2.30 -21.99 -0.12
C LEU A 205 -1.86 -20.79 -0.99
N PRO A 206 -2.47 -19.62 -0.78
CA PRO A 206 -1.99 -18.39 -1.38
C PRO A 206 -0.58 -18.10 -0.86
N SER A 207 0.41 -18.19 -1.73
CA SER A 207 1.81 -18.05 -1.36
C SER A 207 2.54 -17.05 -2.23
N LEU A 208 3.57 -16.43 -1.70
CA LEU A 208 4.51 -15.61 -2.44
C LEU A 208 5.96 -15.96 -2.07
N LYS A 209 6.89 -15.68 -2.99
CA LYS A 209 8.33 -15.75 -2.72
C LYS A 209 8.82 -14.34 -2.37
N THR A 210 9.46 -14.19 -1.20
CA THR A 210 10.00 -12.89 -0.78
C THR A 210 11.12 -12.43 -1.72
N LEU A 211 11.25 -11.11 -1.83
CA LEU A 211 12.36 -10.48 -2.54
C LEU A 211 13.45 -10.09 -1.53
N PRO A 212 14.74 -10.11 -1.92
CA PRO A 212 15.77 -9.49 -1.10
C PRO A 212 15.55 -7.99 -0.99
N GLY A 213 15.88 -7.41 0.16
CA GLY A 213 15.76 -5.97 0.40
C GLY A 213 15.69 -5.62 1.88
N MET A 214 15.61 -4.34 2.18
CA MET A 214 15.34 -3.80 3.50
C MET A 214 13.83 -3.73 3.72
N TYR A 215 13.36 -4.10 4.92
CA TYR A 215 11.95 -4.17 5.27
C TYR A 215 11.62 -3.53 6.61
N THR A 216 12.59 -2.92 7.25
CA THR A 216 12.45 -2.21 8.53
C THR A 216 13.44 -1.07 8.59
N SER A 217 13.30 -0.22 9.61
CA SER A 217 14.22 0.88 9.89
C SER A 217 15.59 0.43 10.48
N ASP A 218 15.82 -0.88 10.64
CA ASP A 218 17.07 -1.41 11.19
C ASP A 218 18.19 -1.50 10.14
N ASP A 219 17.98 -0.99 8.94
CA ASP A 219 18.92 -0.93 7.80
C ASP A 219 19.60 -2.28 7.47
N ARG A 220 18.98 -3.40 7.87
CA ARG A 220 19.51 -4.74 7.59
C ARG A 220 18.97 -5.29 6.28
N ASP A 221 19.86 -5.60 5.37
CA ASP A 221 19.52 -6.32 4.14
C ASP A 221 19.09 -7.76 4.44
N ARG A 222 17.85 -8.10 4.02
CA ARG A 222 17.33 -9.46 4.06
C ARG A 222 17.61 -10.15 2.73
N THR A 223 18.65 -10.93 2.66
CA THR A 223 19.04 -11.66 1.43
C THR A 223 18.36 -13.01 1.30
N ARG A 224 17.96 -13.62 2.44
CA ARG A 224 17.28 -14.92 2.46
C ARG A 224 15.88 -14.83 1.88
N ARG A 225 15.55 -15.74 0.97
CA ARG A 225 14.22 -15.87 0.38
C ARG A 225 13.39 -16.89 1.13
N TYR A 226 12.14 -16.50 1.40
CA TYR A 226 11.14 -17.36 2.02
C TYR A 226 9.97 -17.55 1.05
N THR A 227 9.28 -18.70 1.15
CA THR A 227 7.91 -18.80 0.66
C THR A 227 7.00 -18.48 1.82
N LEU A 228 6.23 -17.40 1.71
CA LEU A 228 5.30 -16.93 2.74
C LEU A 228 3.88 -17.32 2.38
N VAL A 229 3.08 -17.59 3.43
CA VAL A 229 1.64 -17.86 3.35
C VAL A 229 0.92 -17.09 4.45
N PRO A 230 -0.34 -16.64 4.22
CA PRO A 230 -1.14 -16.01 5.27
C PRO A 230 -1.42 -17.00 6.41
N VAL A 231 -1.29 -16.55 7.65
CA VAL A 231 -1.54 -17.38 8.84
C VAL A 231 -2.97 -17.94 8.82
N ASN A 232 -3.97 -17.11 8.48
CA ASN A 232 -5.36 -17.56 8.43
C ASN A 232 -5.59 -18.69 7.42
N SER A 233 -4.94 -18.62 6.24
CA SER A 233 -5.04 -19.67 5.23
C SER A 233 -4.44 -20.99 5.74
N VAL A 234 -3.35 -20.92 6.49
CA VAL A 234 -2.73 -22.09 7.13
C VAL A 234 -3.66 -22.69 8.19
N LEU A 235 -4.28 -21.84 9.03
CA LEU A 235 -5.22 -22.29 10.06
C LEU A 235 -6.50 -22.88 9.47
N SER A 236 -7.00 -22.34 8.35
CA SER A 236 -8.13 -22.91 7.63
C SER A 236 -7.80 -24.30 7.07
N ALA A 237 -6.63 -24.44 6.41
CA ALA A 237 -6.18 -25.74 5.93
C ALA A 237 -5.99 -26.77 7.07
N TYR A 238 -5.55 -26.32 8.25
CA TYR A 238 -5.44 -27.19 9.42
C TYR A 238 -6.82 -27.72 9.86
N ARG A 239 -7.86 -26.85 9.91
CA ARG A 239 -9.23 -27.26 10.26
C ARG A 239 -9.84 -28.22 9.22
N GLU A 240 -9.52 -28.03 7.94
CA GLU A 240 -9.96 -28.94 6.86
C GLU A 240 -9.35 -30.35 7.00
N GLU A 241 -8.06 -30.44 7.37
CA GLU A 241 -7.36 -31.70 7.60
C GLU A 241 -7.72 -32.36 8.93
N HIS A 242 -8.17 -31.60 9.93
CA HIS A 242 -8.49 -32.06 11.28
C HIS A 242 -9.88 -31.56 11.72
N PRO A 243 -10.97 -32.11 11.14
CA PRO A 243 -12.32 -31.69 11.48
C PRO A 243 -12.60 -31.76 12.98
N GLY A 244 -13.13 -30.66 13.54
CA GLY A 244 -13.43 -30.57 14.98
C GLY A 244 -12.23 -30.22 15.89
N HIS A 245 -11.04 -30.00 15.33
CA HIS A 245 -9.86 -29.60 16.10
C HIS A 245 -9.39 -28.21 15.71
N GLU A 246 -9.16 -27.38 16.73
CA GLU A 246 -8.49 -26.08 16.56
C GLU A 246 -6.96 -26.24 16.59
N ALA A 247 -6.26 -25.37 15.85
CA ALA A 247 -4.81 -25.35 15.89
C ALA A 247 -4.31 -25.05 17.33
N PRO A 248 -3.24 -25.72 17.79
CA PRO A 248 -2.70 -25.50 19.13
C PRO A 248 -2.39 -24.01 19.38
N SER A 249 -2.76 -23.48 20.55
CA SER A 249 -2.50 -22.08 20.91
C SER A 249 -1.01 -21.73 20.87
N THR A 250 -0.15 -22.69 21.20
CA THR A 250 1.32 -22.57 21.08
C THR A 250 1.78 -22.35 19.64
N ALA A 251 1.14 -23.01 18.66
CA ALA A 251 1.42 -22.81 17.22
C ALA A 251 1.02 -21.39 16.79
N ILE A 252 -0.15 -20.92 17.19
CA ILE A 252 -0.64 -19.57 16.91
C ILE A 252 0.31 -18.52 17.51
N ALA A 253 0.78 -18.73 18.73
CA ALA A 253 1.74 -17.84 19.39
C ALA A 253 3.08 -17.79 18.63
N GLN A 254 3.57 -18.93 18.13
CA GLN A 254 4.79 -18.96 17.32
C GLN A 254 4.65 -18.20 15.99
N PHE A 255 3.46 -18.18 15.38
CA PHE A 255 3.22 -17.41 14.16
C PHE A 255 3.21 -15.89 14.38
N ASN A 256 3.06 -15.43 15.63
CA ASN A 256 3.03 -14.00 15.97
C ASN A 256 4.43 -13.41 16.20
N THR A 257 5.50 -14.21 16.17
CA THR A 257 6.85 -13.76 16.54
C THR A 257 7.64 -13.06 15.42
N GLU A 258 7.16 -13.10 14.17
CA GLU A 258 7.88 -12.51 13.02
C GLU A 258 7.02 -11.46 12.26
N PRO A 259 6.75 -10.28 12.84
CA PRO A 259 5.92 -9.24 12.18
C PRO A 259 6.48 -8.79 10.82
N ILE A 260 7.81 -8.81 10.67
CA ILE A 260 8.50 -8.41 9.44
C ILE A 260 8.06 -9.21 8.20
N LEU A 261 7.57 -10.44 8.36
CA LEU A 261 7.12 -11.25 7.23
C LEU A 261 5.92 -10.62 6.52
N ALA A 262 5.05 -9.90 7.26
CA ALA A 262 3.95 -9.16 6.66
C ALA A 262 4.47 -7.98 5.79
N HIS A 263 5.53 -7.29 6.23
CA HIS A 263 6.17 -6.23 5.44
C HIS A 263 6.75 -6.78 4.13
N MET A 264 7.36 -7.97 4.17
CA MET A 264 7.88 -8.66 2.97
C MET A 264 6.79 -9.12 2.00
N ALA A 265 5.53 -9.05 2.40
CA ALA A 265 4.36 -9.42 1.59
C ALA A 265 3.55 -8.21 1.09
N CYS A 266 3.96 -6.99 1.46
CA CYS A 266 3.30 -5.74 1.07
C CYS A 266 4.17 -4.91 0.13
N CYS A 267 3.52 -4.08 -0.68
CA CYS A 267 4.18 -3.01 -1.46
C CYS A 267 3.32 -1.74 -1.46
N THR A 268 3.94 -0.60 -1.75
CA THR A 268 3.24 0.69 -1.89
C THR A 268 2.38 0.72 -3.14
N MET A 269 1.19 1.31 -3.05
CA MET A 269 0.30 1.55 -4.18
C MET A 269 -0.51 2.83 -3.96
N SER A 270 -0.33 3.82 -4.85
CA SER A 270 -1.17 5.00 -4.93
C SER A 270 -2.64 4.63 -5.20
N SER A 271 -3.58 5.52 -4.96
CA SER A 271 -4.96 5.39 -5.44
C SER A 271 -5.18 6.26 -6.68
N PHE A 272 -6.02 5.79 -7.59
CA PHE A 272 -6.42 6.49 -8.80
C PHE A 272 -7.90 6.86 -8.71
N ASP A 273 -8.21 8.14 -8.84
CA ASP A 273 -9.58 8.62 -8.89
C ASP A 273 -10.07 8.61 -10.34
N ILE A 274 -11.06 7.78 -10.62
CA ILE A 274 -11.64 7.63 -11.97
C ILE A 274 -12.33 8.91 -12.43
N GLN A 275 -12.93 9.67 -11.51
CA GLN A 275 -13.72 10.87 -11.86
C GLN A 275 -12.81 12.05 -12.24
N THR A 276 -11.74 12.24 -11.48
CA THR A 276 -10.81 13.37 -11.69
C THR A 276 -9.60 12.99 -12.53
N GLY A 277 -9.31 11.70 -12.72
CA GLY A 277 -8.10 11.21 -13.38
C GLY A 277 -6.83 11.44 -12.55
N GLN A 278 -6.95 11.85 -11.29
CA GLN A 278 -5.83 12.17 -10.42
C GLN A 278 -5.37 10.97 -9.62
N VAL A 279 -4.08 10.99 -9.28
CA VAL A 279 -3.45 10.00 -8.39
C VAL A 279 -3.21 10.62 -7.04
N GLN A 280 -3.60 9.92 -6.00
CA GLN A 280 -3.36 10.32 -4.62
C GLN A 280 -2.46 9.31 -3.92
N ASN A 281 -1.43 9.82 -3.28
CA ASN A 281 -0.69 9.11 -2.24
C ASN A 281 -1.27 9.50 -0.89
N GLY A 282 -1.28 8.57 0.04
CA GLY A 282 -1.64 8.89 1.40
C GLY A 282 -0.65 9.89 2.02
N VAL A 283 -1.14 10.71 2.93
CA VAL A 283 -0.36 11.72 3.63
C VAL A 283 -0.48 11.57 5.14
N SER A 284 0.56 11.93 5.88
CA SER A 284 0.58 11.99 7.34
C SER A 284 0.71 13.43 7.83
N CYS A 285 0.28 13.67 9.06
CA CYS A 285 0.26 15.00 9.66
C CYS A 285 1.63 15.40 10.21
N ALA A 286 2.22 16.48 9.71
CA ALA A 286 3.46 17.05 10.24
C ALA A 286 3.28 17.63 11.66
N GLY A 287 2.07 18.09 12.01
CA GLY A 287 1.75 18.52 13.36
C GLY A 287 1.76 17.36 14.37
N CYS A 288 1.25 16.19 14.00
CA CYS A 288 1.33 14.99 14.84
C CYS A 288 2.78 14.49 15.01
N GLN A 289 3.62 14.64 13.97
CA GLN A 289 5.05 14.38 14.09
C GLN A 289 5.73 15.38 15.03
N LEU A 290 5.39 16.68 14.95
CA LEU A 290 5.90 17.70 15.84
C LEU A 290 5.49 17.47 17.29
N LEU A 291 4.26 17.02 17.53
CA LEU A 291 3.78 16.60 18.85
C LEU A 291 4.66 15.51 19.44
N LEU A 292 4.99 14.48 18.65
CA LEU A 292 5.86 13.38 19.11
C LEU A 292 7.26 13.88 19.49
N GLU A 293 7.82 14.83 18.74
CA GLU A 293 9.19 15.33 18.94
C GLU A 293 9.30 16.35 20.06
N LYS A 294 8.30 17.19 20.24
CA LYS A 294 8.36 18.38 21.14
C LYS A 294 7.27 18.44 22.20
N GLY A 295 6.24 17.60 22.08
CA GLY A 295 5.13 17.60 23.02
C GLY A 295 5.48 16.88 24.32
N ASP A 296 4.85 17.29 25.42
CA ASP A 296 4.83 16.49 26.64
C ASP A 296 3.84 15.34 26.47
N THR A 297 4.36 14.20 26.02
CA THR A 297 3.54 13.02 25.73
C THR A 297 3.34 12.12 26.95
N GLY A 298 4.16 12.25 27.98
CA GLY A 298 4.08 11.49 29.23
C GLY A 298 3.86 9.98 28.99
N THR A 299 2.84 9.41 29.62
CA THR A 299 2.45 8.00 29.47
C THR A 299 1.69 7.70 28.19
N HIS A 300 1.38 8.70 27.35
CA HIS A 300 0.52 8.57 26.16
C HIS A 300 1.29 8.33 24.86
N MET A 301 2.57 7.96 24.92
CA MET A 301 3.45 7.75 23.77
C MET A 301 2.85 6.80 22.71
N ILE A 302 2.16 5.73 23.13
CA ILE A 302 1.53 4.77 22.20
C ILE A 302 0.42 5.47 21.42
N TRP A 303 -0.42 6.26 22.07
CA TRP A 303 -1.50 6.99 21.41
C TRP A 303 -0.94 8.03 20.43
N VAL A 304 0.11 8.78 20.82
CA VAL A 304 0.78 9.76 19.95
C VAL A 304 1.37 9.10 18.72
N SER A 305 2.04 7.96 18.90
CA SER A 305 2.59 7.18 17.77
C SER A 305 1.47 6.71 16.84
N ASP A 306 0.36 6.26 17.39
CA ASP A 306 -0.81 5.83 16.61
C ASP A 306 -1.41 6.94 15.75
N VAL A 307 -1.52 8.15 16.31
CA VAL A 307 -2.04 9.33 15.59
C VAL A 307 -1.04 9.79 14.54
N ARG A 308 0.25 9.85 14.88
CA ARG A 308 1.32 10.18 13.93
C ARG A 308 1.37 9.21 12.74
N ASP A 309 1.17 7.90 12.99
CA ASP A 309 1.27 6.85 11.97
C ASP A 309 -0.01 6.71 11.13
N THR A 310 -1.02 7.53 11.42
CA THR A 310 -2.22 7.56 10.59
C THR A 310 -1.92 8.16 9.22
N VAL A 311 -2.36 7.44 8.17
CA VAL A 311 -2.29 7.89 6.78
C VAL A 311 -3.66 8.34 6.34
N TYR A 312 -3.75 9.53 5.78
CA TYR A 312 -4.99 10.18 5.36
C TYR A 312 -5.07 10.29 3.83
N SER A 313 -6.26 10.28 3.27
CA SER A 313 -6.52 10.92 1.98
C SER A 313 -6.39 12.45 2.13
N HIS A 314 -6.23 13.18 1.04
CA HIS A 314 -6.13 14.64 1.12
C HIS A 314 -7.37 15.27 1.79
N ALA A 315 -8.58 14.79 1.46
CA ALA A 315 -9.82 15.28 2.07
C ALA A 315 -9.87 14.98 3.59
N ALA A 316 -9.57 13.73 3.98
CA ALA A 316 -9.56 13.35 5.39
C ALA A 316 -8.46 14.08 6.20
N PHE A 317 -7.33 14.41 5.54
CA PHE A 317 -6.29 15.23 6.16
C PHE A 317 -6.78 16.65 6.42
N LEU A 318 -7.45 17.29 5.48
CA LEU A 318 -8.00 18.63 5.67
C LEU A 318 -9.02 18.66 6.81
N GLU A 319 -9.86 17.62 6.93
CA GLU A 319 -10.76 17.49 8.08
C GLU A 319 -9.97 17.33 9.39
N HIS A 320 -8.95 16.47 9.43
CA HIS A 320 -8.06 16.34 10.59
C HIS A 320 -7.40 17.69 10.96
N PHE A 321 -6.92 18.44 9.97
CA PHE A 321 -6.27 19.75 10.16
C PHE A 321 -7.17 20.73 10.91
N THR A 322 -8.48 20.74 10.63
CA THR A 322 -9.40 21.70 11.29
C THR A 322 -9.42 21.57 12.82
N ARG A 323 -9.00 20.42 13.35
CA ARG A 323 -9.00 20.12 14.79
C ARG A 323 -7.61 19.90 15.39
N CYS A 324 -6.58 19.69 14.58
CA CYS A 324 -5.22 19.41 15.02
C CYS A 324 -4.48 20.72 15.38
N ALA A 325 -4.40 21.08 16.66
CA ALA A 325 -3.74 22.29 17.12
C ALA A 325 -2.26 22.39 16.70
N TRP A 326 -1.57 21.24 16.64
CA TRP A 326 -0.16 21.17 16.23
C TRP A 326 0.04 21.41 14.73
N ALA A 327 -0.87 20.93 13.88
CA ALA A 327 -0.85 21.26 12.46
C ALA A 327 -1.17 22.73 12.21
N GLN A 328 -2.15 23.28 12.93
CA GLN A 328 -2.49 24.70 12.88
C GLN A 328 -1.33 25.58 13.41
N ARG A 329 -0.54 25.11 14.38
CA ARG A 329 0.69 25.80 14.84
C ARG A 329 1.71 25.92 13.70
N LEU A 330 1.94 24.83 12.94
CA LEU A 330 2.80 24.85 11.76
C LEU A 330 2.25 25.81 10.69
N TRP A 331 0.95 25.78 10.45
CA TRP A 331 0.28 26.66 9.49
C TRP A 331 0.47 28.14 9.85
N ARG A 332 0.22 28.50 11.10
CA ARG A 332 0.45 29.89 11.59
C ARG A 332 1.92 30.31 11.43
N GLY A 333 2.86 29.43 11.77
CA GLY A 333 4.29 29.65 11.60
C GLY A 333 4.75 29.82 10.15
N SER A 334 3.95 29.35 9.19
CA SER A 334 4.20 29.47 7.75
C SER A 334 3.70 30.78 7.13
N HIS A 335 3.06 31.64 7.93
CA HIS A 335 2.42 32.87 7.43
C HIS A 335 1.41 32.64 6.31
N GLY A 336 0.49 31.69 6.55
CA GLY A 336 -0.53 31.30 5.56
C GLY A 336 0.07 30.62 4.32
N GLY A 337 1.09 29.80 4.51
CA GLY A 337 1.72 29.03 3.44
C GLY A 337 2.75 29.81 2.59
N LYS A 338 3.09 31.03 2.94
CA LYS A 338 4.09 31.86 2.20
C LYS A 338 5.53 31.38 2.38
N ARG A 339 5.81 30.68 3.48
CA ARG A 339 7.12 30.12 3.79
C ARG A 339 6.95 28.82 4.59
N ASP A 340 8.02 28.06 4.75
CA ASP A 340 8.02 26.91 5.65
C ASP A 340 7.94 27.37 7.10
N SER A 341 7.25 26.59 7.93
CA SER A 341 7.28 26.79 9.36
C SER A 341 8.69 26.50 9.91
N PRO A 342 9.27 27.38 10.75
CA PRO A 342 10.57 27.13 11.36
C PRO A 342 10.58 25.92 12.30
N GLU A 343 9.40 25.45 12.70
CA GLU A 343 9.24 24.27 13.56
C GLU A 343 8.98 22.98 12.79
N LEU A 344 9.00 23.00 11.43
CA LEU A 344 8.72 21.82 10.63
C LEU A 344 9.74 20.71 10.92
N PRO A 345 9.31 19.51 11.34
CA PRO A 345 10.21 18.41 11.64
C PRO A 345 11.07 17.99 10.45
N TYR A 346 12.31 17.56 10.71
CA TYR A 346 13.25 17.17 9.66
C TYR A 346 12.72 16.04 8.76
N LEU A 347 12.08 15.03 9.35
CA LEU A 347 11.46 13.94 8.58
C LEU A 347 10.37 14.44 7.62
N CYS A 348 9.62 15.46 8.03
CA CYS A 348 8.59 16.06 7.20
C CYS A 348 9.20 16.84 6.02
N GLN A 349 10.36 17.43 6.18
CA GLN A 349 11.06 18.13 5.09
C GLN A 349 11.48 17.18 3.98
N GLN A 350 11.89 15.95 4.32
CA GLN A 350 12.26 14.93 3.33
C GLN A 350 11.06 14.38 2.56
N GLY A 351 9.89 14.31 3.19
CA GLY A 351 8.65 13.75 2.65
C GLY A 351 7.70 14.76 2.03
N ARG A 352 8.14 15.94 1.63
CA ARG A 352 7.29 16.98 1.05
C ARG A 352 6.53 16.51 -0.17
N LEU A 353 5.24 16.84 -0.23
CA LEU A 353 4.35 16.48 -1.34
C LEU A 353 4.68 17.21 -2.63
N PHE A 354 5.13 18.46 -2.50
CA PHE A 354 5.52 19.32 -3.61
C PHE A 354 6.98 19.74 -3.40
N LYS A 355 7.86 19.31 -4.30
CA LYS A 355 9.22 19.86 -4.34
C LYS A 355 9.13 21.23 -4.97
N SER A 356 9.57 22.26 -4.24
CA SER A 356 9.78 23.61 -4.76
C SER A 356 10.81 23.62 -5.87
#